data_35e699fb345da2db28efc8c46aa8efb3
#
_entry.id   35e699fb345da2db28efc8c46aa8efb3
#
_cell.length_a   1.000
_cell.length_b   1.000
_cell.length_c   1.000
_cell.angle_alpha   90.00
_cell.angle_beta   90.00
_cell.angle_gamma   90.00
#
_symmetry.space_group_name_H-M   'P 1'
#
loop_
_entity.id
_entity.type
_entity.pdbx_description
1 polymer ?
#
loop_
_entity_poly.entity_id
_entity_poly.type
_entity_poly.pdbx_seq_one_letter_code
_entity_poly.pdbx_strand_id
1 'polypeptide(L)'
;LIKNKKLKLDPSRNDHWHATFHDSCNPARGMGLLEEPRYILRNVMNNFTDMPDSCIREQTFCCGSGAGLGTEENLEMRMRGGMPRGNAVKYVRDNNGVNILLCMCAIDKATLPSVVDYWAPGVEVGGVHEMVGNALIMTGEKERETDLRNQPLLKPDTLRQAEGDSNLTQGNNGKEGK
;
A
#
# COMPACT_ATOMS: atom_id res chain seq x y z
N LEU A 1 -7.50 15.69 12.15
CA LEU A 1 -6.21 16.36 12.33
C LEU A 1 -5.93 17.29 11.14
N ILE A 2 -5.97 16.83 9.89
CA ILE A 2 -5.75 17.63 8.67
C ILE A 2 -6.73 18.80 8.62
N LYS A 3 -8.05 18.53 8.71
CA LYS A 3 -9.11 19.55 8.70
C LYS A 3 -8.91 20.66 9.74
N ASN A 4 -8.35 20.31 10.89
CA ASN A 4 -8.09 21.26 11.98
C ASN A 4 -6.68 21.85 11.92
N LYS A 5 -5.93 21.67 10.83
CA LYS A 5 -4.55 22.16 10.61
C LYS A 5 -3.57 21.79 11.74
N LYS A 6 -3.78 20.64 12.39
CA LYS A 6 -2.90 20.13 13.46
C LYS A 6 -1.69 19.36 12.93
N LEU A 7 -1.65 19.08 11.63
CA LEU A 7 -0.53 18.43 10.95
C LEU A 7 0.10 19.43 9.97
N LYS A 8 1.42 19.45 9.92
CA LYS A 8 2.17 20.10 8.85
C LYS A 8 2.42 19.05 7.77
N LEU A 9 1.98 19.35 6.55
CA LEU A 9 2.06 18.43 5.42
C LEU A 9 2.78 19.11 4.26
N ASP A 10 3.59 18.35 3.57
CA ASP A 10 4.24 18.74 2.32
C ASP A 10 3.85 17.74 1.22
N PRO A 11 2.83 18.06 0.41
CA PRO A 11 2.38 17.17 -0.67
C PRO A 11 3.45 16.91 -1.73
N SER A 12 4.44 17.81 -1.89
CA SER A 12 5.49 17.69 -2.92
C SER A 12 6.36 16.45 -2.73
N ARG A 13 6.43 15.93 -1.52
CA ARG A 13 7.13 14.67 -1.21
C ARG A 13 6.55 13.44 -1.90
N ASN A 14 5.34 13.56 -2.44
CA ASN A 14 4.64 12.52 -3.21
C ASN A 14 4.54 12.85 -4.71
N ASP A 15 5.23 13.86 -5.22
CA ASP A 15 5.08 14.35 -6.61
C ASP A 15 5.51 13.34 -7.69
N HIS A 16 6.33 12.35 -7.31
CA HIS A 16 6.70 11.24 -8.19
C HIS A 16 5.55 10.24 -8.40
N TRP A 17 4.48 10.34 -7.62
CA TRP A 17 3.29 9.54 -7.75
C TRP A 17 2.16 10.33 -8.40
N HIS A 18 1.53 9.74 -9.42
CA HIS A 18 0.21 10.11 -9.88
C HIS A 18 -0.77 9.02 -9.44
N ALA A 19 -1.54 9.32 -8.43
CA ALA A 19 -2.34 8.32 -7.74
C ALA A 19 -3.78 8.23 -8.24
N THR A 20 -4.35 7.03 -8.13
CA THR A 20 -5.79 6.79 -8.08
C THR A 20 -6.15 6.04 -6.80
N PHE A 21 -7.42 5.91 -6.49
CA PHE A 21 -7.87 5.32 -5.23
C PHE A 21 -8.86 4.18 -5.44
N HIS A 22 -8.60 3.05 -4.77
CA HIS A 22 -9.53 1.96 -4.64
C HIS A 22 -10.38 2.15 -3.38
N ASP A 23 -11.68 2.37 -3.58
CA ASP A 23 -12.64 2.37 -2.49
C ASP A 23 -12.81 0.94 -1.97
N SER A 24 -12.14 0.62 -0.88
CA SER A 24 -12.24 -0.68 -0.24
C SER A 24 -13.69 -0.94 0.19
N CYS A 25 -14.24 -2.13 -0.10
CA CYS A 25 -15.66 -2.40 0.03
C CYS A 25 -16.20 -2.16 1.45
N ASN A 26 -15.46 -2.55 2.48
CA ASN A 26 -15.90 -2.39 3.87
C ASN A 26 -15.94 -0.92 4.32
N PRO A 27 -14.86 -0.11 4.17
CA PRO A 27 -14.95 1.32 4.45
C PRO A 27 -15.99 2.05 3.61
N ALA A 28 -16.05 1.79 2.30
CA ALA A 28 -16.94 2.51 1.41
C ALA A 28 -18.41 2.11 1.59
N ARG A 29 -18.75 0.84 1.35
CA ARG A 29 -20.14 0.37 1.41
C ARG A 29 -20.62 0.09 2.82
N GLY A 30 -19.75 -0.41 3.70
CA GLY A 30 -20.12 -0.75 5.07
C GLY A 30 -20.16 0.45 6.01
N MET A 31 -19.27 1.42 5.82
CA MET A 31 -19.12 2.56 6.73
C MET A 31 -19.46 3.91 6.08
N GLY A 32 -19.68 3.98 4.79
CA GLY A 32 -19.98 5.22 4.07
C GLY A 32 -18.79 6.20 3.99
N LEU A 33 -17.56 5.71 4.18
CA LEU A 33 -16.35 6.53 4.09
C LEU A 33 -15.96 6.72 2.61
N LEU A 34 -16.58 7.68 1.95
CA LEU A 34 -16.47 7.89 0.51
C LEU A 34 -15.55 9.07 0.17
N GLU A 35 -15.76 10.19 0.83
CA GLU A 35 -15.03 11.43 0.55
C GLU A 35 -13.85 11.67 1.50
N GLU A 36 -13.86 11.06 2.67
CA GLU A 36 -12.80 11.23 3.67
C GLU A 36 -11.42 10.78 3.15
N PRO A 37 -11.28 9.60 2.48
CA PRO A 37 -10.01 9.21 1.88
C PRO A 37 -9.55 10.18 0.79
N ARG A 38 -10.48 10.65 -0.04
CA ARG A 38 -10.20 11.63 -1.09
C ARG A 38 -9.77 12.97 -0.53
N TYR A 39 -10.42 13.41 0.55
CA TYR A 39 -10.01 14.60 1.27
C TYR A 39 -8.58 14.48 1.80
N ILE A 40 -8.22 13.33 2.38
CA ILE A 40 -6.86 13.06 2.84
C ILE A 40 -5.88 13.13 1.65
N LEU A 41 -6.15 12.39 0.59
CA LEU A 41 -5.27 12.30 -0.58
C LEU A 41 -5.03 13.67 -1.22
N ARG A 42 -6.06 14.49 -1.40
CA ARG A 42 -5.93 15.85 -1.95
C ARG A 42 -5.12 16.81 -1.05
N ASN A 43 -4.91 16.46 0.20
CA ASN A 43 -4.08 17.27 1.13
C ASN A 43 -2.63 16.74 1.25
N VAL A 44 -2.35 15.53 0.80
CA VAL A 44 -1.03 14.91 0.91
C VAL A 44 -0.38 14.62 -0.43
N MET A 45 -1.09 14.87 -1.55
CA MET A 45 -0.61 14.65 -2.92
C MET A 45 -1.05 15.78 -3.83
N ASN A 46 -0.20 16.14 -4.79
CA ASN A 46 -0.55 17.10 -5.84
C ASN A 46 -1.21 16.41 -7.04
N ASN A 47 -0.85 15.15 -7.32
CA ASN A 47 -1.29 14.42 -8.50
C ASN A 47 -2.23 13.27 -8.08
N PHE A 48 -3.53 13.52 -8.14
CA PHE A 48 -4.57 12.55 -7.83
C PHE A 48 -5.70 12.61 -8.84
N THR A 49 -6.06 11.46 -9.40
CA THR A 49 -7.16 11.29 -10.36
C THR A 49 -8.05 10.14 -9.93
N ASP A 50 -9.33 10.39 -9.74
CA ASP A 50 -10.31 9.31 -9.52
C ASP A 50 -10.49 8.46 -10.79
N MET A 51 -10.83 7.19 -10.61
CA MET A 51 -11.33 6.34 -11.69
C MET A 51 -12.73 6.80 -12.12
N PRO A 52 -13.28 6.28 -13.22
CA PRO A 52 -14.63 6.64 -13.67
C PRO A 52 -15.69 6.44 -12.57
N ASP A 53 -16.69 7.31 -12.52
CA ASP A 53 -17.74 7.32 -11.48
C ASP A 53 -18.51 5.98 -11.38
N SER A 54 -18.59 5.22 -12.47
CA SER A 54 -19.24 3.92 -12.50
C SER A 54 -18.52 2.82 -11.69
N CYS A 55 -17.33 3.08 -11.18
CA CYS A 55 -16.50 2.09 -10.49
C CYS A 55 -15.81 2.60 -9.22
N ILE A 56 -16.27 3.72 -8.66
CA ILE A 56 -15.77 4.31 -7.41
C ILE A 56 -16.89 4.45 -6.39
N ARG A 57 -16.54 4.85 -5.19
CA ARG A 57 -17.46 5.05 -4.07
C ARG A 57 -18.31 3.79 -3.81
N GLU A 58 -19.62 3.90 -3.68
CA GLU A 58 -20.55 2.77 -3.46
C GLU A 58 -20.55 1.77 -4.62
N GLN A 59 -20.20 2.24 -5.83
CA GLN A 59 -20.16 1.40 -7.05
C GLN A 59 -18.79 0.74 -7.24
N THR A 60 -17.93 0.83 -6.24
CA THR A 60 -16.58 0.28 -6.30
C THR A 60 -16.56 -1.18 -6.76
N PHE A 61 -15.62 -1.51 -7.63
CA PHE A 61 -15.37 -2.89 -8.04
C PHE A 61 -14.56 -3.64 -6.97
N CYS A 62 -14.74 -4.95 -6.92
CA CYS A 62 -14.04 -5.81 -5.98
C CYS A 62 -12.53 -5.85 -6.25
N CYS A 63 -11.74 -5.98 -5.18
CA CYS A 63 -10.31 -6.31 -5.27
C CYS A 63 -10.03 -7.75 -5.72
N GLY A 64 -11.07 -8.61 -5.72
CA GLY A 64 -10.96 -10.03 -6.04
C GLY A 64 -10.70 -10.95 -4.84
N SER A 65 -10.51 -10.42 -3.63
CA SER A 65 -9.97 -11.21 -2.49
C SER A 65 -10.91 -11.33 -1.29
N GLY A 66 -12.11 -10.83 -1.41
CA GLY A 66 -13.11 -10.94 -0.34
C GLY A 66 -13.48 -12.40 -0.03
N ALA A 67 -14.12 -12.61 1.14
CA ALA A 67 -14.68 -13.90 1.56
C ALA A 67 -13.67 -15.08 1.54
N GLY A 68 -12.40 -14.83 1.85
CA GLY A 68 -11.37 -15.88 1.94
C GLY A 68 -10.66 -16.23 0.63
N LEU A 69 -10.91 -15.51 -0.46
CA LEU A 69 -10.24 -15.72 -1.75
C LEU A 69 -8.79 -15.19 -1.80
N GLY A 70 -8.27 -14.68 -0.68
CA GLY A 70 -6.92 -14.11 -0.59
C GLY A 70 -5.78 -15.15 -0.62
N THR A 71 -6.06 -16.44 -0.58
CA THR A 71 -5.05 -17.52 -0.59
C THR A 71 -4.52 -17.79 -2.00
N GLU A 72 -3.33 -18.40 -2.09
CA GLU A 72 -2.71 -18.77 -3.38
C GLU A 72 -3.54 -19.78 -4.17
N GLU A 73 -4.22 -20.69 -3.49
CA GLU A 73 -5.11 -21.69 -4.09
C GLU A 73 -6.25 -21.05 -4.91
N ASN A 74 -6.66 -19.85 -4.54
CA ASN A 74 -7.72 -19.10 -5.20
C ASN A 74 -7.21 -18.02 -6.16
N LEU A 75 -5.92 -18.09 -6.55
CA LEU A 75 -5.30 -17.05 -7.37
C LEU A 75 -6.09 -16.80 -8.67
N GLU A 76 -6.47 -17.85 -9.41
CA GLU A 76 -7.22 -17.70 -10.66
C GLU A 76 -8.56 -17.00 -10.45
N MET A 77 -9.32 -17.41 -9.42
CA MET A 77 -10.61 -16.79 -9.08
C MET A 77 -10.43 -15.32 -8.67
N ARG A 78 -9.38 -15.02 -7.90
CA ARG A 78 -9.02 -13.66 -7.52
C ARG A 78 -8.68 -12.80 -8.73
N MET A 79 -7.90 -13.32 -9.68
CA MET A 79 -7.55 -12.62 -10.91
C MET A 79 -8.78 -12.31 -11.76
N ARG A 80 -9.70 -13.26 -11.91
CA ARG A 80 -10.97 -13.07 -12.62
C ARG A 80 -11.89 -12.09 -11.88
N GLY A 81 -12.03 -12.23 -10.57
CA GLY A 81 -12.85 -11.35 -9.73
C GLY A 81 -12.33 -9.92 -9.66
N GLY A 82 -11.01 -9.74 -9.70
CA GLY A 82 -10.34 -8.44 -9.72
C GLY A 82 -10.25 -7.78 -11.10
N MET A 83 -10.58 -8.49 -12.19
CA MET A 83 -10.47 -7.98 -13.56
C MET A 83 -11.18 -6.63 -13.77
N PRO A 84 -12.43 -6.41 -13.34
CA PRO A 84 -13.07 -5.10 -13.50
C PRO A 84 -12.29 -3.97 -12.84
N ARG A 85 -11.73 -4.21 -11.65
CA ARG A 85 -10.88 -3.25 -10.96
C ARG A 85 -9.56 -3.03 -11.71
N GLY A 86 -8.90 -4.09 -12.15
CA GLY A 86 -7.68 -4.00 -12.95
C GLY A 86 -7.88 -3.19 -14.24
N ASN A 87 -8.99 -3.42 -14.95
CA ASN A 87 -9.34 -2.67 -16.15
C ASN A 87 -9.63 -1.18 -15.88
N ALA A 88 -10.27 -0.85 -14.75
CA ALA A 88 -10.47 0.53 -14.35
C ALA A 88 -9.15 1.25 -14.03
N VAL A 89 -8.22 0.56 -13.38
CA VAL A 89 -6.86 1.06 -13.15
C VAL A 89 -6.09 1.24 -14.45
N LYS A 90 -6.16 0.26 -15.35
CA LYS A 90 -5.57 0.35 -16.70
C LYS A 90 -6.09 1.57 -17.45
N TYR A 91 -7.39 1.84 -17.38
CA TYR A 91 -7.98 2.99 -18.04
C TYR A 91 -7.37 4.32 -17.57
N VAL A 92 -7.25 4.54 -16.26
CA VAL A 92 -6.67 5.78 -15.74
C VAL A 92 -5.14 5.85 -15.91
N ARG A 93 -4.45 4.71 -15.93
CA ARG A 93 -3.05 4.63 -16.32
C ARG A 93 -2.85 5.14 -17.75
N ASP A 94 -3.62 4.60 -18.69
CA ASP A 94 -3.44 4.85 -20.12
C ASP A 94 -3.89 6.27 -20.52
N ASN A 95 -4.91 6.83 -19.86
CA ASN A 95 -5.48 8.13 -20.19
C ASN A 95 -4.95 9.29 -19.33
N ASN A 96 -4.50 9.03 -18.12
CA ASN A 96 -4.12 10.07 -17.15
C ASN A 96 -2.67 9.92 -16.65
N GLY A 97 -1.96 8.84 -16.99
CA GLY A 97 -0.60 8.61 -16.52
C GLY A 97 -0.51 8.19 -15.06
N VAL A 98 -1.57 7.60 -14.51
CA VAL A 98 -1.58 7.06 -13.15
C VAL A 98 -0.55 5.95 -13.02
N ASN A 99 0.30 6.02 -11.99
CA ASN A 99 1.36 5.05 -11.73
C ASN A 99 1.25 4.38 -10.35
N ILE A 100 0.29 4.78 -9.51
CA ILE A 100 0.02 4.11 -8.23
C ILE A 100 -1.48 4.02 -7.92
N LEU A 101 -1.92 2.84 -7.48
CA LEU A 101 -3.24 2.59 -6.93
C LEU A 101 -3.15 2.60 -5.40
N LEU A 102 -3.89 3.47 -4.74
CA LEU A 102 -3.93 3.58 -3.29
C LEU A 102 -5.16 2.87 -2.71
N CYS A 103 -5.00 2.24 -1.55
CA CYS A 103 -6.08 1.59 -0.82
C CYS A 103 -5.94 1.81 0.70
N MET A 104 -6.99 1.48 1.46
CA MET A 104 -6.99 1.60 2.94
C MET A 104 -7.02 0.23 3.64
N CYS A 105 -7.51 -0.80 2.97
CA CYS A 105 -7.69 -2.12 3.54
C CYS A 105 -6.39 -2.94 3.46
N ALA A 106 -6.04 -3.63 4.54
CA ALA A 106 -4.85 -4.48 4.58
C ALA A 106 -4.93 -5.65 3.59
N ILE A 107 -6.13 -6.21 3.38
CA ILE A 107 -6.34 -7.29 2.39
C ILE A 107 -6.13 -6.75 0.98
N ASP A 108 -6.65 -5.55 0.67
CA ASP A 108 -6.42 -4.92 -0.64
C ASP A 108 -4.92 -4.69 -0.87
N LYS A 109 -4.21 -4.18 0.13
CA LYS A 109 -2.76 -3.96 0.05
C LYS A 109 -1.98 -5.25 -0.21
N ALA A 110 -2.44 -6.38 0.35
CA ALA A 110 -1.80 -7.68 0.18
C ALA A 110 -2.12 -8.33 -1.19
N THR A 111 -3.28 -8.09 -1.75
CA THR A 111 -3.79 -8.88 -2.88
C THR A 111 -3.92 -8.11 -4.19
N LEU A 112 -4.19 -6.80 -4.15
CA LEU A 112 -4.24 -5.97 -5.35
C LEU A 112 -2.92 -5.93 -6.14
N PRO A 113 -1.70 -6.04 -5.54
CA PRO A 113 -0.49 -6.06 -6.33
C PRO A 113 -0.51 -7.09 -7.45
N SER A 114 -0.90 -8.35 -7.17
CA SER A 114 -0.99 -9.40 -8.19
C SER A 114 -2.06 -9.12 -9.25
N VAL A 115 -3.21 -8.56 -8.86
CA VAL A 115 -4.29 -8.20 -9.78
C VAL A 115 -3.88 -7.04 -10.69
N VAL A 116 -3.25 -6.02 -10.11
CA VAL A 116 -2.82 -4.83 -10.84
C VAL A 116 -1.65 -5.16 -11.77
N ASP A 117 -0.68 -5.93 -11.32
CA ASP A 117 0.46 -6.38 -12.15
C ASP A 117 -0.02 -7.14 -13.39
N TYR A 118 -1.05 -7.98 -13.24
CA TYR A 118 -1.60 -8.76 -14.35
C TYR A 118 -2.46 -7.90 -15.32
N TRP A 119 -3.36 -7.05 -14.81
CA TRP A 119 -4.34 -6.33 -15.64
C TRP A 119 -3.91 -4.91 -16.03
N ALA A 120 -3.06 -4.28 -15.24
CA ALA A 120 -2.57 -2.91 -15.42
C ALA A 120 -1.07 -2.82 -15.09
N PRO A 121 -0.20 -3.59 -15.77
CA PRO A 121 1.22 -3.64 -15.44
C PRO A 121 1.87 -2.24 -15.46
N GLY A 122 2.82 -2.03 -14.55
CA GLY A 122 3.49 -0.74 -14.37
C GLY A 122 2.78 0.24 -13.44
N VAL A 123 1.67 -0.16 -12.80
CA VAL A 123 1.04 0.59 -11.72
C VAL A 123 1.37 -0.10 -10.40
N GLU A 124 1.92 0.65 -9.43
CA GLU A 124 2.18 0.15 -8.09
C GLU A 124 0.92 0.15 -7.22
N VAL A 125 0.98 -0.56 -6.08
CA VAL A 125 -0.10 -0.55 -5.08
C VAL A 125 0.42 -0.05 -3.76
N GLY A 126 -0.14 1.05 -3.27
CA GLY A 126 0.23 1.71 -2.02
C GLY A 126 -0.93 1.87 -1.04
N GLY A 127 -0.59 2.27 0.19
CA GLY A 127 -1.57 2.62 1.21
C GLY A 127 -1.74 4.14 1.35
N VAL A 128 -2.96 4.60 1.62
CA VAL A 128 -3.22 6.01 1.93
C VAL A 128 -2.34 6.51 3.08
N HIS A 129 -2.13 5.65 4.11
CA HIS A 129 -1.29 5.97 5.27
C HIS A 129 0.19 6.18 4.90
N GLU A 130 0.68 5.52 3.85
CA GLU A 130 2.05 5.72 3.35
C GLU A 130 2.20 7.12 2.76
N MET A 131 1.23 7.58 1.98
CA MET A 131 1.23 8.94 1.43
C MET A 131 1.14 10.01 2.52
N VAL A 132 0.34 9.76 3.55
CA VAL A 132 0.28 10.64 4.73
C VAL A 132 1.63 10.68 5.44
N GLY A 133 2.24 9.51 5.68
CA GLY A 133 3.55 9.40 6.32
C GLY A 133 4.66 10.13 5.56
N ASN A 134 4.65 10.02 4.23
CA ASN A 134 5.62 10.73 3.38
C ASN A 134 5.44 12.26 3.45
N ALA A 135 4.20 12.72 3.37
CA ALA A 135 3.89 14.16 3.38
C ALA A 135 4.06 14.81 4.76
N LEU A 136 4.07 14.02 5.85
CA LEU A 136 4.12 14.55 7.20
C LEU A 136 5.47 15.20 7.51
N ILE A 137 5.45 16.45 7.95
CA ILE A 137 6.63 17.17 8.46
C ILE A 137 6.65 17.03 9.99
N MET A 138 7.64 16.30 10.49
CA MET A 138 7.84 16.11 11.92
C MET A 138 8.61 17.31 12.51
N THR A 139 8.17 17.81 13.67
CA THR A 139 8.90 18.89 14.39
C THR A 139 10.22 18.33 14.91
N GLY A 140 11.35 18.93 14.48
CA GLY A 140 12.70 18.49 14.88
C GLY A 140 13.33 17.45 13.97
N GLU A 141 12.73 17.11 12.85
CA GLU A 141 13.41 16.31 11.82
C GLU A 141 14.59 17.09 11.24
N LYS A 142 15.79 16.61 11.51
CA LYS A 142 16.84 16.63 10.51
C LYS A 142 16.33 15.76 9.36
N GLU A 143 16.48 16.24 8.12
CA GLU A 143 16.09 15.51 6.91
C GLU A 143 16.20 14.00 7.12
N ARG A 144 15.12 13.25 6.88
CA ARG A 144 15.20 11.79 6.89
C ARG A 144 16.15 11.38 5.78
N GLU A 145 17.36 11.04 6.18
CA GLU A 145 18.42 10.58 5.28
C GLU A 145 18.08 9.25 4.58
N THR A 146 16.93 8.65 4.87
CA THR A 146 16.57 7.35 4.35
C THR A 146 15.09 7.27 3.98
N ASP A 147 14.80 7.45 2.71
CA ASP A 147 13.64 6.80 2.12
C ASP A 147 13.86 5.27 2.22
N LEU A 148 13.11 4.61 3.10
CA LEU A 148 13.21 3.16 3.30
C LEU A 148 13.04 2.37 2.00
N ARG A 149 12.41 2.99 0.96
CA ARG A 149 12.26 2.41 -0.39
C ARG A 149 13.56 2.38 -1.17
N ASN A 150 14.50 3.27 -0.84
CA ASN A 150 15.84 3.33 -1.47
C ASN A 150 16.89 2.55 -0.67
N GLN A 151 16.54 1.96 0.48
CA GLN A 151 17.45 1.03 1.12
C GLN A 151 17.48 -0.26 0.29
N PRO A 152 18.67 -0.77 -0.06
CA PRO A 152 18.75 -2.08 -0.68
C PRO A 152 18.10 -3.08 0.29
N LEU A 153 17.13 -3.84 -0.22
CA LEU A 153 16.56 -4.97 0.51
C LEU A 153 17.71 -5.77 1.12
N LEU A 154 17.66 -6.00 2.44
CA LEU A 154 18.62 -6.86 3.10
C LEU A 154 18.72 -8.14 2.29
N LYS A 155 19.91 -8.44 1.77
CA LYS A 155 20.11 -9.67 1.02
C LYS A 155 19.74 -10.84 1.91
N PRO A 156 19.12 -11.91 1.39
CA PRO A 156 18.74 -13.09 2.17
C PRO A 156 19.87 -13.65 3.04
N ASP A 157 21.12 -13.48 2.60
CA ASP A 157 22.31 -13.92 3.32
C ASP A 157 22.60 -13.16 4.62
N THR A 158 22.19 -11.89 4.73
CA THR A 158 22.34 -11.10 5.96
C THR A 158 21.31 -11.50 7.04
N LEU A 159 20.16 -12.01 6.65
CA LEU A 159 19.16 -12.55 7.59
C LEU A 159 19.65 -13.89 8.20
N ARG A 160 20.32 -14.74 7.41
CA ARG A 160 20.88 -16.01 7.90
C ARG A 160 22.05 -15.82 8.87
N GLN A 161 22.84 -14.76 8.72
CA GLN A 161 23.92 -14.44 9.64
C GLN A 161 23.40 -13.95 11.00
N ALA A 162 22.33 -13.17 11.03
CA ALA A 162 21.71 -12.72 12.27
C ALA A 162 21.06 -13.88 13.07
N GLU A 163 20.56 -14.93 12.40
CA GLU A 163 20.04 -16.13 13.06
C GLU A 163 21.13 -17.08 13.52
N GLY A 164 22.31 -17.07 12.88
CA GLY A 164 23.47 -17.89 13.25
C GLY A 164 24.14 -17.45 14.55
N ASP A 165 24.21 -16.16 14.84
CA ASP A 165 24.85 -15.61 16.04
C ASP A 165 24.00 -15.78 17.32
N SER A 166 22.71 -16.06 17.21
CA SER A 166 21.84 -16.31 18.37
C SER A 166 21.96 -17.73 18.96
N ASN A 167 22.60 -18.66 18.25
CA ASN A 167 22.73 -20.06 18.68
C ASN A 167 24.09 -20.39 19.37
N LEU A 168 25.00 -19.44 19.53
CA LEU A 168 26.33 -19.67 20.08
C LEU A 168 26.47 -19.43 21.60
N THR A 169 25.38 -19.15 22.32
CA THR A 169 25.43 -18.85 23.76
C THR A 169 24.77 -19.90 24.67
N GLN A 170 24.52 -21.12 24.18
CA GLN A 170 24.11 -22.22 25.07
C GLN A 170 24.97 -23.45 24.84
N GLY A 171 26.04 -23.54 25.56
CA GLY A 171 26.83 -24.77 25.61
C GLY A 171 28.18 -24.60 26.24
N ASN A 172 28.25 -24.31 27.50
CA ASN A 172 29.31 -24.87 28.37
C ASN A 172 28.98 -24.66 29.84
N ASN A 173 28.41 -25.65 30.48
CA ASN A 173 28.57 -25.81 31.93
C ASN A 173 28.85 -27.27 32.23
N GLY A 174 30.05 -27.47 32.54
CA GLY A 174 30.83 -28.38 33.19
C GLY A 174 30.22 -29.58 33.86
N LYS A 175 30.85 -30.70 33.62
CA LYS A 175 30.92 -31.78 34.58
C LYS A 175 32.37 -32.08 34.86
N GLU A 176 32.79 -31.66 36.04
CA GLU A 176 33.86 -32.33 36.73
C GLU A 176 33.30 -32.84 38.07
N GLY A 177 33.64 -34.05 38.39
CA GLY A 177 33.73 -34.47 39.79
C GLY A 177 33.04 -35.77 40.18
N LYS A 178 33.80 -36.81 40.11
CA LYS A 178 33.92 -38.06 40.84
C LYS A 178 33.26 -39.27 40.24
#